data_5cbb77d51aff6e27b43ee0542bff1df8
#
_entry.id   5cbb77d51aff6e27b43ee0542bff1df8
#
_cell.length_a   1.000
_cell.length_b   1.000
_cell.length_c   1.000
_cell.angle_alpha   90.00
_cell.angle_beta   90.00
_cell.angle_gamma   90.00
#
_symmetry.space_group_name_H-M   'P 1'
#
loop_
_entity.id
_entity.type
_entity.pdbx_description
1 polymer ?
#
loop_
_entity_poly.entity_id
_entity_poly.type
_entity_poly.pdbx_seq_one_letter_code
_entity_poly.pdbx_strand_id
1 'polypeptide(L)'
;MAGLLLLVGREATAHSMGVVYNLPIPFWMYAFAASAALALSFLMVGFFVTVQGAERNFRSIEIPALVPPVAITSLRGASIFLFALTILTALFGTPFPLANFSLTFFWIVFVLGFAYLTAVIGDLYALVNPWRVLFDWVERFLPYAFRARVRYPDWLGYYPAFALYMAFIWLELFGHASPRTFGVILLAYGALTFLAASLFGANAWFRYGELFSVFFRLLGKIAPIAYVARGSKILVRLRQPFVGLIEESADHPSLVIFVLFMLSSTAFDGVHETLPWVQVFWKNIYPLLSALIVRPYIFFVGLYYDWQWAMLWLSPFVYLAIYLFFIVAMKLVTGTPRSVRDLALQFAFSLIPIAFVYNVTHYYTLLATDAPRLLPMISDPFGVGWDLFGTARMELQPTTLLADGVWHTQVGLILVGHIVSVYLAHAQALRLFATSRKALSSQLPMLVLMVAFTTVGLWILSLPIAAGQVQDPLPASSSVMPAAIASMPVLRDSG
;
A
#
# COMPACT_ATOMS: atom_id res chain seq x y z
N MET A 1 -7.67 35.53 9.58
CA MET A 1 -8.13 34.17 9.87
C MET A 1 -8.74 33.46 8.64
N ALA A 2 -9.25 34.15 7.63
CA ALA A 2 -9.73 33.53 6.38
C ALA A 2 -8.60 33.05 5.43
N GLY A 3 -7.37 33.53 5.58
CA GLY A 3 -6.24 33.15 4.73
C GLY A 3 -5.55 31.82 5.10
N LEU A 4 -5.77 31.30 6.31
CA LEU A 4 -5.19 30.02 6.74
C LEU A 4 -6.00 28.80 6.25
N LEU A 5 -7.29 29.00 5.99
CA LEU A 5 -8.20 27.95 5.47
C LEU A 5 -8.01 27.69 3.96
N LEU A 6 -7.37 28.60 3.22
CA LEU A 6 -7.08 28.44 1.79
C LEU A 6 -5.77 27.69 1.53
N LEU A 7 -4.90 27.52 2.54
CA LEU A 7 -3.64 26.77 2.40
C LEU A 7 -3.79 25.27 2.69
N VAL A 8 -4.86 24.87 3.41
CA VAL A 8 -5.11 23.45 3.73
C VAL A 8 -5.77 22.68 2.58
N GLY A 9 -6.39 23.40 1.62
CA GLY A 9 -7.12 22.77 0.52
C GLY A 9 -6.31 22.37 -0.72
N ARG A 10 -5.01 22.67 -0.78
CA ARG A 10 -4.22 22.47 -2.01
C ARG A 10 -3.33 21.23 -2.01
N GLU A 11 -3.12 20.57 -0.89
CA GLU A 11 -2.21 19.42 -0.80
C GLU A 11 -2.92 18.05 -0.83
N ALA A 12 -4.23 18.01 -0.60
CA ALA A 12 -5.02 16.77 -0.62
C ALA A 12 -5.28 16.21 -2.05
N THR A 13 -4.99 16.97 -3.09
CA THR A 13 -5.21 16.54 -4.49
C THR A 13 -4.08 15.68 -5.06
N ALA A 14 -3.04 15.37 -4.30
CA ALA A 14 -1.90 14.59 -4.78
C ALA A 14 -2.20 13.08 -4.91
N HIS A 15 -3.22 12.56 -4.24
CA HIS A 15 -3.48 11.12 -4.18
C HIS A 15 -4.61 10.62 -5.09
N SER A 16 -5.40 11.51 -5.66
CA SER A 16 -6.44 11.11 -6.60
C SER A 16 -6.47 12.06 -7.78
N MET A 17 -6.66 11.53 -8.98
CA MET A 17 -7.03 12.37 -10.11
C MET A 17 -8.33 13.08 -9.74
N GLY A 18 -8.27 14.37 -9.35
CA GLY A 18 -9.41 15.20 -8.94
C GLY A 18 -10.41 15.51 -10.06
N VAL A 19 -10.63 14.56 -10.96
CA VAL A 19 -11.58 14.63 -12.06
C VAL A 19 -12.78 13.78 -11.68
N VAL A 20 -13.96 14.40 -11.65
CA VAL A 20 -15.23 13.66 -11.57
C VAL A 20 -15.27 12.67 -12.71
N TYR A 21 -15.11 11.39 -12.38
CA TYR A 21 -15.02 10.34 -13.35
C TYR A 21 -16.43 9.79 -13.65
N ASN A 22 -16.93 10.05 -14.83
CA ASN A 22 -18.13 9.39 -15.32
C ASN A 22 -17.75 8.02 -15.88
N LEU A 23 -18.25 6.95 -15.22
CA LEU A 23 -18.04 5.59 -15.70
C LEU A 23 -18.60 5.44 -17.14
N PRO A 24 -17.85 4.83 -18.06
CA PRO A 24 -18.31 4.61 -19.45
C PRO A 24 -19.58 3.75 -19.53
N ILE A 25 -19.77 2.84 -18.58
CA ILE A 25 -20.96 2.01 -18.39
C ILE A 25 -21.36 1.97 -16.92
N PRO A 26 -22.66 1.72 -16.61
CA PRO A 26 -23.12 1.66 -15.22
C PRO A 26 -22.32 0.67 -14.38
N PHE A 27 -21.99 1.07 -13.14
CA PHE A 27 -21.19 0.28 -12.19
C PHE A 27 -21.68 -1.17 -12.04
N TRP A 28 -22.99 -1.41 -11.99
CA TRP A 28 -23.55 -2.74 -11.80
C TRP A 28 -23.16 -3.72 -12.93
N MET A 29 -22.93 -3.26 -14.15
CA MET A 29 -22.47 -4.09 -15.25
C MET A 29 -21.04 -4.59 -15.00
N TYR A 30 -20.15 -3.74 -14.53
CA TYR A 30 -18.80 -4.15 -14.13
C TYR A 30 -18.83 -5.13 -12.97
N ALA A 31 -19.65 -4.89 -11.93
CA ALA A 31 -19.79 -5.77 -10.79
C ALA A 31 -20.29 -7.17 -11.18
N PHE A 32 -21.32 -7.25 -12.07
CA PHE A 32 -21.82 -8.54 -12.58
C PHE A 32 -20.79 -9.24 -13.47
N ALA A 33 -20.16 -8.53 -14.39
CA ALA A 33 -19.16 -9.10 -15.29
C ALA A 33 -17.95 -9.66 -14.52
N ALA A 34 -17.43 -8.91 -13.54
CA ALA A 34 -16.33 -9.35 -12.71
C ALA A 34 -16.70 -10.54 -11.83
N SER A 35 -17.90 -10.51 -11.21
CA SER A 35 -18.42 -11.63 -10.42
C SER A 35 -18.59 -12.91 -11.25
N ALA A 36 -19.15 -12.78 -12.46
CA ALA A 36 -19.32 -13.90 -13.38
C ALA A 36 -17.96 -14.46 -13.86
N ALA A 37 -17.00 -13.59 -14.17
CA ALA A 37 -15.65 -14.01 -14.54
C ALA A 37 -14.93 -14.75 -13.40
N LEU A 38 -15.10 -14.33 -12.15
CA LEU A 38 -14.56 -15.04 -10.99
C LEU A 38 -15.22 -16.40 -10.78
N ALA A 39 -16.54 -16.45 -10.87
CA ALA A 39 -17.28 -17.74 -10.75
C ALA A 39 -16.86 -18.70 -11.86
N LEU A 40 -16.74 -18.23 -13.10
CA LEU A 40 -16.27 -19.04 -14.22
C LEU A 40 -14.81 -19.50 -14.01
N SER A 41 -13.94 -18.61 -13.57
CA SER A 41 -12.53 -18.94 -13.27
C SER A 41 -12.44 -20.00 -12.17
N PHE A 42 -13.27 -19.89 -11.12
CA PHE A 42 -13.36 -20.90 -10.08
C PHE A 42 -13.80 -22.27 -10.61
N LEU A 43 -14.82 -22.31 -11.48
CA LEU A 43 -15.25 -23.55 -12.12
C LEU A 43 -14.13 -24.14 -12.98
N MET A 44 -13.48 -23.33 -13.81
CA MET A 44 -12.36 -23.78 -14.63
C MET A 44 -11.20 -24.32 -13.79
N VAL A 45 -10.79 -23.60 -12.74
CA VAL A 45 -9.72 -24.04 -11.84
C VAL A 45 -10.13 -25.37 -11.15
N GLY A 46 -11.35 -25.46 -10.66
CA GLY A 46 -11.87 -26.67 -9.99
C GLY A 46 -11.93 -27.91 -10.89
N PHE A 47 -12.16 -27.72 -12.19
CA PHE A 47 -12.19 -28.84 -13.15
C PHE A 47 -10.81 -29.23 -13.69
N PHE A 48 -9.95 -28.25 -13.99
CA PHE A 48 -8.70 -28.49 -14.71
C PHE A 48 -7.47 -28.62 -13.81
N VAL A 49 -7.50 -28.04 -12.59
CA VAL A 49 -6.36 -28.11 -11.67
C VAL A 49 -6.48 -29.35 -10.79
N THR A 50 -5.65 -30.35 -11.06
CA THR A 50 -5.57 -31.60 -10.31
C THR A 50 -4.37 -31.58 -9.36
N VAL A 51 -4.35 -32.46 -8.35
CA VAL A 51 -3.23 -32.64 -7.41
C VAL A 51 -1.91 -32.87 -8.16
N GLN A 52 -1.88 -33.77 -9.15
CA GLN A 52 -0.69 -34.05 -9.94
C GLN A 52 -0.25 -32.87 -10.81
N GLY A 53 -1.22 -32.12 -11.35
CA GLY A 53 -0.93 -30.89 -12.12
C GLY A 53 -0.37 -29.79 -11.24
N ALA A 54 -0.91 -29.62 -10.03
CA ALA A 54 -0.40 -28.65 -9.08
C ALA A 54 1.05 -28.94 -8.66
N GLU A 55 1.41 -30.20 -8.36
CA GLU A 55 2.77 -30.59 -7.99
C GLU A 55 3.78 -30.40 -9.14
N ARG A 56 3.38 -30.68 -10.38
CA ARG A 56 4.24 -30.45 -11.56
C ARG A 56 4.49 -28.97 -11.81
N ASN A 57 3.52 -28.12 -11.61
CA ASN A 57 3.63 -26.69 -11.85
C ASN A 57 4.52 -25.97 -10.83
N PHE A 58 4.83 -26.61 -9.68
CA PHE A 58 5.64 -25.99 -8.64
C PHE A 58 7.14 -26.32 -8.73
N ARG A 59 7.61 -26.88 -9.87
CA ARG A 59 9.04 -27.10 -10.08
C ARG A 59 9.78 -25.80 -10.21
N SER A 60 10.69 -25.55 -9.29
CA SER A 60 11.67 -24.48 -9.38
C SER A 60 12.97 -25.01 -10.04
N ILE A 61 13.56 -24.20 -10.88
CA ILE A 61 14.86 -24.50 -11.50
C ILE A 61 15.89 -23.63 -10.81
N GLU A 62 16.84 -24.26 -10.10
CA GLU A 62 17.99 -23.55 -9.59
C GLU A 62 18.96 -23.30 -10.75
N ILE A 63 19.12 -22.05 -11.14
CA ILE A 63 20.14 -21.64 -12.08
C ILE A 63 21.42 -21.45 -11.26
N PRO A 64 22.53 -22.08 -11.60
CA PRO A 64 23.81 -21.89 -10.90
C PRO A 64 24.41 -20.49 -11.20
N ALA A 65 23.59 -19.54 -11.56
CA ALA A 65 23.99 -18.16 -11.74
C ALA A 65 24.24 -17.55 -10.37
N LEU A 66 25.53 -17.41 -10.05
CA LEU A 66 25.99 -16.67 -8.90
C LEU A 66 25.78 -15.18 -9.16
N VAL A 67 25.11 -14.50 -8.24
CA VAL A 67 25.16 -13.03 -8.23
C VAL A 67 26.59 -12.62 -7.89
N PRO A 68 27.31 -11.93 -8.77
CA PRO A 68 28.70 -11.57 -8.51
C PRO A 68 28.81 -10.77 -7.19
N PRO A 69 29.76 -11.05 -6.31
CA PRO A 69 29.96 -10.30 -5.06
C PRO A 69 30.12 -8.80 -5.29
N VAL A 70 30.77 -8.42 -6.40
CA VAL A 70 30.93 -7.01 -6.80
C VAL A 70 29.57 -6.36 -7.05
N ALA A 71 28.66 -7.03 -7.76
CA ALA A 71 27.31 -6.50 -8.02
C ALA A 71 26.55 -6.27 -6.70
N ILE A 72 26.62 -7.22 -5.75
CA ILE A 72 25.99 -7.07 -4.44
C ILE A 72 26.59 -5.89 -3.68
N THR A 73 27.91 -5.74 -3.68
CA THR A 73 28.60 -4.64 -3.01
C THR A 73 28.24 -3.30 -3.63
N SER A 74 28.19 -3.22 -4.97
CA SER A 74 27.77 -1.99 -5.68
C SER A 74 26.32 -1.63 -5.40
N LEU A 75 25.40 -2.60 -5.40
CA LEU A 75 23.98 -2.38 -5.06
C LEU A 75 23.81 -1.93 -3.61
N ARG A 76 24.55 -2.50 -2.67
CA ARG A 76 24.56 -2.05 -1.26
C ARG A 76 25.11 -0.65 -1.12
N GLY A 77 26.20 -0.31 -1.82
CA GLY A 77 26.75 1.04 -1.87
C GLY A 77 25.74 2.05 -2.42
N ALA A 78 25.11 1.73 -3.54
CA ALA A 78 24.04 2.56 -4.13
C ALA A 78 22.85 2.73 -3.17
N SER A 79 22.42 1.68 -2.49
CA SER A 79 21.32 1.74 -1.51
C SER A 79 21.67 2.69 -0.35
N ILE A 80 22.87 2.59 0.22
CA ILE A 80 23.33 3.50 1.29
C ILE A 80 23.44 4.92 0.79
N PHE A 81 23.98 5.14 -0.41
CA PHE A 81 24.09 6.47 -1.01
C PHE A 81 22.71 7.11 -1.18
N LEU A 82 21.75 6.38 -1.76
CA LEU A 82 20.39 6.88 -1.95
C LEU A 82 19.67 7.14 -0.61
N PHE A 83 19.88 6.27 0.36
CA PHE A 83 19.33 6.45 1.71
C PHE A 83 19.92 7.70 2.40
N ALA A 84 21.24 7.89 2.34
CA ALA A 84 21.90 9.08 2.86
C ALA A 84 21.45 10.35 2.13
N LEU A 85 21.36 10.31 0.80
CA LEU A 85 20.86 11.41 -0.02
C LEU A 85 19.43 11.78 0.36
N THR A 86 18.56 10.78 0.57
CA THR A 86 17.17 11.00 1.01
C THR A 86 17.12 11.73 2.35
N ILE A 87 17.92 11.31 3.35
CA ILE A 87 17.96 11.98 4.66
C ILE A 87 18.53 13.39 4.53
N LEU A 88 19.63 13.56 3.81
CA LEU A 88 20.29 14.86 3.67
C LEU A 88 19.39 15.87 2.94
N THR A 89 18.72 15.46 1.86
CA THR A 89 17.80 16.33 1.12
C THR A 89 16.52 16.62 1.88
N ALA A 90 16.08 15.72 2.77
CA ALA A 90 14.99 15.97 3.68
C ALA A 90 15.33 17.04 4.72
N LEU A 91 16.54 16.98 5.29
CA LEU A 91 16.96 17.89 6.38
C LEU A 91 17.44 19.26 5.86
N PHE A 92 18.12 19.29 4.73
CA PHE A 92 18.89 20.45 4.23
C PHE A 92 18.45 20.90 2.83
N GLY A 93 17.56 20.18 2.15
CA GLY A 93 17.02 20.54 0.84
C GLY A 93 15.90 21.57 0.92
N THR A 94 15.28 21.82 -0.25
CA THR A 94 14.14 22.75 -0.37
C THR A 94 13.00 22.37 0.58
N PRO A 95 12.37 23.35 1.27
CA PRO A 95 11.25 23.08 2.18
C PRO A 95 9.93 22.77 1.45
N PHE A 96 9.86 22.95 0.13
CA PHE A 96 8.66 22.71 -0.67
C PHE A 96 8.49 21.22 -0.94
N PRO A 97 7.43 20.55 -0.43
CA PRO A 97 7.27 19.09 -0.51
C PRO A 97 7.33 18.54 -1.94
N LEU A 98 6.64 19.19 -2.88
CA LEU A 98 6.56 18.74 -4.29
C LEU A 98 7.87 18.95 -5.09
N ALA A 99 8.79 19.75 -4.58
CA ALA A 99 10.10 20.00 -5.17
C ALA A 99 11.25 19.33 -4.40
N ASN A 100 10.95 18.62 -3.31
CA ASN A 100 11.95 17.98 -2.47
C ASN A 100 12.23 16.57 -2.93
N PHE A 101 13.50 16.27 -3.25
CA PHE A 101 13.95 14.96 -3.69
C PHE A 101 13.54 13.85 -2.73
N SER A 102 13.67 14.05 -1.42
CA SER A 102 13.47 12.98 -0.42
C SER A 102 12.04 12.43 -0.44
N LEU A 103 11.04 13.31 -0.51
CA LEU A 103 9.64 12.88 -0.48
C LEU A 103 9.27 12.16 -1.78
N THR A 104 9.62 12.72 -2.95
CA THR A 104 9.34 12.09 -4.24
C THR A 104 10.09 10.76 -4.37
N PHE A 105 11.37 10.71 -4.01
CA PHE A 105 12.13 9.45 -4.07
C PHE A 105 11.56 8.39 -3.11
N PHE A 106 11.26 8.76 -1.88
CA PHE A 106 10.79 7.79 -0.89
C PHE A 106 9.41 7.25 -1.24
N TRP A 107 8.42 8.11 -1.45
CA TRP A 107 7.04 7.67 -1.67
C TRP A 107 6.84 7.03 -3.04
N ILE A 108 7.38 7.66 -4.10
CA ILE A 108 7.13 7.21 -5.47
C ILE A 108 8.09 6.10 -5.90
N VAL A 109 9.41 6.26 -5.66
CA VAL A 109 10.38 5.26 -6.14
C VAL A 109 10.56 4.12 -5.17
N PHE A 110 10.78 4.42 -3.87
CA PHE A 110 11.05 3.37 -2.90
C PHE A 110 9.77 2.63 -2.49
N VAL A 111 8.71 3.32 -2.09
CA VAL A 111 7.50 2.65 -1.60
C VAL A 111 6.71 2.02 -2.74
N LEU A 112 6.45 2.73 -3.84
CA LEU A 112 5.65 2.21 -4.95
C LEU A 112 6.51 1.50 -6.00
N GLY A 113 7.46 2.20 -6.62
CA GLY A 113 8.25 1.65 -7.72
C GLY A 113 9.05 0.42 -7.33
N PHE A 114 9.73 0.46 -6.18
CA PHE A 114 10.52 -0.68 -5.72
C PHE A 114 9.64 -1.85 -5.23
N ALA A 115 8.43 -1.58 -4.71
CA ALA A 115 7.46 -2.64 -4.40
C ALA A 115 7.02 -3.39 -5.67
N TYR A 116 6.71 -2.66 -6.75
CA TYR A 116 6.32 -3.27 -8.02
C TYR A 116 7.49 -4.02 -8.65
N LEU A 117 8.69 -3.45 -8.60
CA LEU A 117 9.91 -4.12 -9.04
C LEU A 117 10.14 -5.43 -8.25
N THR A 118 9.97 -5.40 -6.92
CA THR A 118 10.12 -6.59 -6.06
C THR A 118 9.15 -7.71 -6.44
N ALA A 119 7.93 -7.39 -6.81
CA ALA A 119 6.96 -8.39 -7.27
C ALA A 119 7.33 -9.03 -8.61
N VAL A 120 8.24 -8.42 -9.39
CA VAL A 120 8.73 -8.94 -10.66
C VAL A 120 10.06 -9.67 -10.52
N ILE A 121 11.03 -9.08 -9.82
CA ILE A 121 12.41 -9.58 -9.76
C ILE A 121 12.78 -10.27 -8.44
N GLY A 122 11.85 -10.38 -7.49
CA GLY A 122 12.09 -11.02 -6.19
C GLY A 122 12.50 -10.07 -5.09
N ASP A 123 12.72 -10.64 -3.90
CA ASP A 123 13.08 -9.88 -2.69
C ASP A 123 14.52 -9.33 -2.78
N LEU A 124 14.69 -8.32 -3.64
CA LEU A 124 15.95 -7.60 -3.76
C LEU A 124 16.26 -6.81 -2.48
N TYR A 125 15.20 -6.39 -1.74
CA TYR A 125 15.38 -5.62 -0.52
C TYR A 125 16.18 -6.38 0.54
N ALA A 126 16.01 -7.68 0.66
CA ALA A 126 16.81 -8.51 1.56
C ALA A 126 18.32 -8.41 1.29
N LEU A 127 18.73 -8.08 0.06
CA LEU A 127 20.13 -7.92 -0.33
C LEU A 127 20.68 -6.52 -0.09
N VAL A 128 19.80 -5.50 -0.22
CA VAL A 128 20.23 -4.08 -0.29
C VAL A 128 19.66 -3.23 0.86
N ASN A 129 18.92 -3.81 1.82
CA ASN A 129 18.34 -3.08 2.94
C ASN A 129 19.38 -2.17 3.63
N PRO A 130 19.24 -0.81 3.55
CA PRO A 130 20.29 0.10 4.00
C PRO A 130 20.51 -0.01 5.51
N TRP A 131 19.45 -0.20 6.32
CA TRP A 131 19.58 -0.37 7.77
C TRP A 131 20.32 -1.65 8.13
N ARG A 132 20.03 -2.74 7.42
CA ARG A 132 20.74 -4.01 7.62
C ARG A 132 22.22 -3.90 7.24
N VAL A 133 22.52 -3.29 6.10
CA VAL A 133 23.89 -3.11 5.64
C VAL A 133 24.69 -2.21 6.59
N LEU A 134 24.10 -1.10 7.04
CA LEU A 134 24.72 -0.21 8.03
C LEU A 134 24.93 -0.93 9.37
N PHE A 135 23.93 -1.70 9.83
CA PHE A 135 24.05 -2.48 11.06
C PHE A 135 25.18 -3.50 10.96
N ASP A 136 25.25 -4.27 9.88
CA ASP A 136 26.30 -5.27 9.65
C ASP A 136 27.72 -4.62 9.59
N TRP A 137 27.83 -3.37 9.11
CA TRP A 137 29.08 -2.61 9.12
C TRP A 137 29.45 -2.19 10.53
N VAL A 138 28.53 -1.58 11.27
CA VAL A 138 28.79 -1.12 12.64
C VAL A 138 29.12 -2.31 13.57
N GLU A 139 28.41 -3.43 13.43
CA GLU A 139 28.67 -4.66 14.20
C GLU A 139 30.09 -5.19 13.99
N ARG A 140 30.67 -5.06 12.78
CA ARG A 140 32.08 -5.45 12.51
C ARG A 140 33.10 -4.62 13.30
N PHE A 141 32.81 -3.33 13.51
CA PHE A 141 33.70 -2.44 14.26
C PHE A 141 33.45 -2.48 15.78
N LEU A 142 32.21 -2.77 16.18
CA LEU A 142 31.77 -2.76 17.58
C LEU A 142 31.01 -4.05 17.95
N PRO A 143 31.62 -5.24 17.82
CA PRO A 143 30.91 -6.52 17.95
C PRO A 143 30.30 -6.74 19.34
N TYR A 144 30.90 -6.17 20.41
CA TYR A 144 30.38 -6.31 21.76
C TYR A 144 29.14 -5.44 22.04
N ALA A 145 29.02 -4.30 21.38
CA ALA A 145 27.90 -3.39 21.56
C ALA A 145 26.62 -3.91 20.89
N PHE A 146 26.76 -4.68 19.80
CA PHE A 146 25.66 -5.13 18.93
C PHE A 146 25.36 -6.63 19.04
N ARG A 147 25.88 -7.30 20.06
CA ARG A 147 25.56 -8.69 20.35
C ARG A 147 24.16 -8.81 20.92
N ALA A 148 23.31 -9.67 20.34
CA ALA A 148 21.96 -9.92 20.85
C ALA A 148 21.96 -10.18 22.37
N ARG A 149 21.18 -9.40 23.10
CA ARG A 149 21.10 -9.45 24.57
C ARG A 149 19.91 -10.25 25.07
N VAL A 150 18.85 -10.29 24.25
CA VAL A 150 17.57 -10.93 24.58
C VAL A 150 17.13 -11.78 23.41
N ARG A 151 16.67 -13.01 23.68
CA ARG A 151 16.04 -13.83 22.66
C ARG A 151 14.73 -13.16 22.22
N TYR A 152 14.50 -13.07 20.91
CA TYR A 152 13.24 -12.57 20.37
C TYR A 152 12.09 -13.44 20.84
N PRO A 153 11.05 -12.90 21.52
CA PRO A 153 9.97 -13.70 22.07
C PRO A 153 9.08 -14.26 20.96
N ASP A 154 8.81 -15.56 21.00
CA ASP A 154 8.01 -16.24 19.97
C ASP A 154 6.59 -15.66 19.85
N TRP A 155 5.98 -15.23 20.95
CA TRP A 155 4.66 -14.58 20.98
C TRP A 155 4.61 -13.23 20.29
N LEU A 156 5.74 -12.54 20.19
CA LEU A 156 5.82 -11.20 19.57
C LEU A 156 5.65 -11.29 18.05
N GLY A 157 6.14 -12.36 17.40
CA GLY A 157 5.98 -12.62 15.98
C GLY A 157 6.21 -11.35 15.13
N TYR A 158 5.26 -11.00 14.27
CA TYR A 158 5.33 -9.83 13.39
C TYR A 158 4.57 -8.60 13.93
N TYR A 159 4.15 -8.59 15.19
CA TYR A 159 3.45 -7.43 15.76
C TYR A 159 4.23 -6.12 15.71
N PRO A 160 5.56 -6.08 15.92
CA PRO A 160 6.32 -4.84 15.74
C PRO A 160 6.29 -4.33 14.31
N ALA A 161 6.49 -5.19 13.31
CA ALA A 161 6.39 -4.81 11.91
C ALA A 161 4.97 -4.32 11.56
N PHE A 162 3.93 -4.97 12.10
CA PHE A 162 2.54 -4.55 11.93
C PHE A 162 2.27 -3.18 12.56
N ALA A 163 2.75 -2.93 13.77
CA ALA A 163 2.59 -1.63 14.43
C ALA A 163 3.31 -0.51 13.66
N LEU A 164 4.53 -0.79 13.15
CA LEU A 164 5.27 0.14 12.30
C LEU A 164 4.55 0.37 10.97
N TYR A 165 3.89 -0.65 10.42
CA TYR A 165 3.10 -0.52 9.20
C TYR A 165 1.85 0.35 9.42
N MET A 166 1.17 0.18 10.54
CA MET A 166 0.04 1.05 10.91
C MET A 166 0.48 2.50 11.06
N ALA A 167 1.59 2.75 11.76
CA ALA A 167 2.15 4.09 11.91
C ALA A 167 2.60 4.69 10.57
N PHE A 168 3.17 3.87 9.68
CA PHE A 168 3.59 4.27 8.34
C PHE A 168 2.41 4.72 7.46
N ILE A 169 1.34 3.94 7.39
CA ILE A 169 0.12 4.30 6.63
C ILE A 169 -0.57 5.52 7.27
N TRP A 170 -0.59 5.62 8.60
CA TRP A 170 -1.11 6.82 9.26
C TRP A 170 -0.29 8.07 8.88
N LEU A 171 1.04 7.96 8.80
CA LEU A 171 1.91 9.04 8.38
C LEU A 171 1.66 9.43 6.91
N GLU A 172 1.43 8.47 6.04
CA GLU A 172 1.10 8.68 4.63
C GLU A 172 -0.20 9.47 4.48
N LEU A 173 -1.28 8.98 5.09
CA LEU A 173 -2.62 9.52 4.88
C LEU A 173 -2.90 10.82 5.65
N PHE A 174 -2.33 10.95 6.85
CA PHE A 174 -2.69 12.04 7.78
C PHE A 174 -1.51 12.86 8.29
N GLY A 175 -0.27 12.40 8.06
CA GLY A 175 0.90 13.01 8.68
C GLY A 175 1.29 14.37 8.07
N HIS A 176 0.97 14.63 6.81
CA HIS A 176 1.34 15.86 6.08
C HIS A 176 2.73 16.39 6.46
N ALA A 177 3.70 15.47 6.59
CA ALA A 177 5.01 15.78 7.12
C ALA A 177 5.79 16.70 6.17
N SER A 178 6.32 17.79 6.70
CA SER A 178 7.31 18.58 5.97
C SER A 178 8.56 17.74 5.65
N PRO A 179 9.34 18.07 4.62
CA PRO A 179 10.56 17.32 4.32
C PRO A 179 11.47 17.12 5.54
N ARG A 180 11.65 18.18 6.33
CA ARG A 180 12.49 18.13 7.53
C ARG A 180 11.93 17.21 8.61
N THR A 181 10.62 17.25 8.86
CA THR A 181 9.94 16.34 9.78
C THR A 181 10.08 14.91 9.32
N PHE A 182 9.92 14.67 8.01
CA PHE A 182 10.10 13.35 7.41
C PHE A 182 11.54 12.83 7.58
N GLY A 183 12.56 13.66 7.38
CA GLY A 183 13.96 13.30 7.63
C GLY A 183 14.22 12.89 9.09
N VAL A 184 13.62 13.60 10.06
CA VAL A 184 13.69 13.25 11.49
C VAL A 184 12.99 11.91 11.75
N ILE A 185 11.83 11.66 11.13
CA ILE A 185 11.12 10.38 11.25
C ILE A 185 11.95 9.22 10.71
N LEU A 186 12.62 9.39 9.55
CA LEU A 186 13.52 8.36 9.00
C LEU A 186 14.71 8.07 9.91
N LEU A 187 15.30 9.10 10.54
CA LEU A 187 16.37 8.94 11.53
C LEU A 187 15.87 8.21 12.78
N ALA A 188 14.69 8.58 13.30
CA ALA A 188 14.06 7.93 14.44
C ALA A 188 13.76 6.45 14.16
N TYR A 189 13.22 6.16 12.96
CA TYR A 189 12.99 4.78 12.50
C TYR A 189 14.31 3.99 12.42
N GLY A 190 15.37 4.60 11.87
CA GLY A 190 16.71 4.02 11.84
C GLY A 190 17.24 3.72 13.25
N ALA A 191 17.17 4.68 14.16
CA ALA A 191 17.59 4.50 15.55
C ALA A 191 16.81 3.38 16.26
N LEU A 192 15.49 3.32 16.09
CA LEU A 192 14.64 2.25 16.59
C LEU A 192 15.08 0.88 16.04
N THR A 193 15.33 0.80 14.74
CA THR A 193 15.77 -0.43 14.07
C THR A 193 17.12 -0.89 14.58
N PHE A 194 18.08 0.03 14.75
CA PHE A 194 19.39 -0.29 15.31
C PHE A 194 19.31 -0.76 16.77
N LEU A 195 18.51 -0.07 17.59
CA LEU A 195 18.28 -0.45 19.00
C LEU A 195 17.65 -1.86 19.09
N ALA A 196 16.61 -2.11 18.32
CA ALA A 196 15.91 -3.39 18.34
C ALA A 196 16.78 -4.54 17.76
N ALA A 197 17.54 -4.28 16.70
CA ALA A 197 18.50 -5.24 16.17
C ALA A 197 19.64 -5.55 17.15
N SER A 198 20.09 -4.55 17.93
CA SER A 198 21.11 -4.74 19.00
C SER A 198 20.52 -5.52 20.18
N LEU A 199 19.26 -5.36 20.47
CA LEU A 199 18.58 -6.04 21.59
C LEU A 199 18.28 -7.50 21.26
N PHE A 200 17.61 -7.73 20.12
CA PHE A 200 17.06 -9.03 19.73
C PHE A 200 17.94 -9.81 18.75
N GLY A 201 18.98 -9.17 18.22
CA GLY A 201 19.80 -9.68 17.12
C GLY A 201 19.23 -9.34 15.75
N ALA A 202 20.11 -8.95 14.83
CA ALA A 202 19.74 -8.49 13.50
C ALA A 202 18.89 -9.52 12.72
N ASN A 203 19.26 -10.81 12.79
CA ASN A 203 18.54 -11.86 12.07
C ASN A 203 17.07 -11.97 12.50
N ALA A 204 16.79 -11.87 13.80
CA ALA A 204 15.43 -11.91 14.32
C ALA A 204 14.66 -10.62 13.98
N TRP A 205 15.28 -9.47 14.20
CA TRP A 205 14.63 -8.18 13.96
C TRP A 205 14.25 -7.99 12.48
N PHE A 206 15.19 -8.17 11.55
CA PHE A 206 14.92 -8.04 10.12
C PHE A 206 14.03 -9.16 9.55
N ARG A 207 13.88 -10.28 10.27
CA ARG A 207 12.91 -11.31 9.90
C ARG A 207 11.49 -10.99 10.33
N TYR A 208 11.30 -10.47 11.56
CA TYR A 208 10.00 -10.37 12.20
C TYR A 208 9.55 -8.95 12.51
N GLY A 209 10.47 -8.04 12.85
CA GLY A 209 10.14 -6.74 13.44
C GLY A 209 10.29 -5.55 12.50
N GLU A 210 11.16 -5.62 11.49
CA GLU A 210 11.39 -4.51 10.56
C GLU A 210 10.34 -4.50 9.44
N LEU A 211 9.61 -3.40 9.34
CA LEU A 211 8.48 -3.22 8.44
C LEU A 211 8.79 -3.58 7.00
N PHE A 212 9.79 -2.91 6.40
CA PHE A 212 10.07 -3.04 4.96
C PHE A 212 10.64 -4.41 4.62
N SER A 213 11.40 -5.06 5.51
CA SER A 213 11.85 -6.43 5.31
C SER A 213 10.69 -7.42 5.25
N VAL A 214 9.67 -7.25 6.11
CA VAL A 214 8.47 -8.10 6.07
C VAL A 214 7.65 -7.81 4.81
N PHE A 215 7.41 -6.55 4.51
CA PHE A 215 6.61 -6.10 3.38
C PHE A 215 7.19 -6.57 2.04
N PHE A 216 8.46 -6.25 1.76
CA PHE A 216 9.10 -6.63 0.48
C PHE A 216 9.31 -8.15 0.36
N ARG A 217 9.57 -8.86 1.47
CA ARG A 217 9.63 -10.33 1.46
C ARG A 217 8.30 -10.96 1.04
N LEU A 218 7.15 -10.43 1.50
CA LEU A 218 5.85 -10.91 1.08
C LEU A 218 5.59 -10.64 -0.41
N LEU A 219 5.92 -9.45 -0.90
CA LEU A 219 5.81 -9.13 -2.33
C LEU A 219 6.77 -9.95 -3.20
N GLY A 220 7.99 -10.18 -2.73
CA GLY A 220 8.97 -11.02 -3.42
C GLY A 220 8.54 -12.47 -3.62
N LYS A 221 7.54 -12.96 -2.85
CA LYS A 221 6.95 -14.29 -3.08
C LYS A 221 6.09 -14.36 -4.35
N ILE A 222 5.63 -13.21 -4.87
CA ILE A 222 4.91 -13.11 -6.15
C ILE A 222 5.87 -13.41 -7.32
N ALA A 223 7.11 -12.97 -7.20
CA ALA A 223 8.09 -12.96 -8.27
C ALA A 223 8.49 -14.35 -8.77
N PRO A 224 8.80 -14.46 -10.07
CA PRO A 224 9.39 -15.67 -10.65
C PRO A 224 10.84 -15.89 -10.22
N ILE A 225 11.50 -14.87 -9.69
CA ILE A 225 12.90 -14.93 -9.25
C ILE A 225 12.94 -14.98 -7.71
N ALA A 226 13.75 -15.88 -7.17
CA ALA A 226 14.05 -15.93 -5.75
C ALA A 226 15.56 -16.01 -5.52
N TYR A 227 16.04 -15.34 -4.48
CA TYR A 227 17.44 -15.33 -4.09
C TYR A 227 17.65 -16.29 -2.92
N VAL A 228 18.50 -17.29 -3.11
CA VAL A 228 18.79 -18.33 -2.10
C VAL A 228 20.22 -18.18 -1.63
N ALA A 229 20.40 -17.89 -0.34
CA ALA A 229 21.74 -17.85 0.25
C ALA A 229 22.25 -19.27 0.50
N ARG A 230 23.43 -19.60 -0.04
CA ARG A 230 24.19 -20.82 0.26
C ARG A 230 25.61 -20.44 0.74
N GLY A 231 25.75 -20.36 2.05
CA GLY A 231 26.99 -19.84 2.66
C GLY A 231 27.21 -18.37 2.29
N SER A 232 28.36 -18.04 1.69
CA SER A 232 28.69 -16.70 1.22
C SER A 232 28.16 -16.38 -0.19
N LYS A 233 27.54 -17.35 -0.86
CA LYS A 233 27.06 -17.21 -2.25
C LYS A 233 25.56 -17.01 -2.29
N ILE A 234 25.11 -16.20 -3.24
CA ILE A 234 23.68 -16.01 -3.55
C ILE A 234 23.40 -16.66 -4.89
N LEU A 235 22.50 -17.64 -4.89
CA LEU A 235 22.03 -18.35 -6.07
C LEU A 235 20.70 -17.79 -6.51
N VAL A 236 20.47 -17.75 -7.81
CA VAL A 236 19.19 -17.39 -8.41
C VAL A 236 18.38 -18.66 -8.64
N ARG A 237 17.16 -18.69 -8.10
CA ARG A 237 16.17 -19.73 -8.31
C ARG A 237 15.03 -19.16 -9.16
N LEU A 238 14.77 -19.75 -10.31
CA LEU A 238 13.58 -19.44 -11.12
C LEU A 238 12.44 -20.38 -10.73
N ARG A 239 11.27 -19.80 -10.55
CA ARG A 239 10.02 -20.49 -10.28
C ARG A 239 8.90 -19.85 -11.11
N GLN A 240 7.76 -20.50 -11.22
CA GLN A 240 6.60 -19.82 -11.82
C GLN A 240 6.15 -18.64 -10.95
N PRO A 241 5.62 -17.55 -11.55
CA PRO A 241 5.04 -16.45 -10.78
C PRO A 241 4.03 -16.95 -9.75
N PHE A 242 3.97 -16.31 -8.61
CA PHE A 242 3.09 -16.61 -7.47
C PHE A 242 3.36 -17.93 -6.72
N VAL A 243 4.20 -18.83 -7.23
CA VAL A 243 4.49 -20.11 -6.58
C VAL A 243 5.10 -19.93 -5.19
N GLY A 244 5.88 -18.88 -4.97
CA GLY A 244 6.42 -18.56 -3.65
C GLY A 244 5.37 -18.34 -2.56
N LEU A 245 4.12 -18.04 -2.93
CA LEU A 245 3.00 -17.89 -2.00
C LEU A 245 2.39 -19.23 -1.57
N ILE A 246 2.72 -20.32 -2.28
CA ILE A 246 2.25 -21.67 -1.93
C ILE A 246 3.37 -22.52 -1.30
N GLU A 247 4.65 -22.18 -1.59
CA GLU A 247 5.80 -22.90 -1.02
C GLU A 247 5.85 -22.82 0.51
N GLU A 248 5.35 -21.71 1.06
CA GLU A 248 5.30 -21.44 2.49
C GLU A 248 3.89 -21.01 2.89
N SER A 249 3.56 -21.14 4.16
CA SER A 249 2.36 -20.58 4.79
C SER A 249 2.76 -19.55 5.85
N ALA A 250 1.81 -18.78 6.34
CA ALA A 250 2.06 -17.88 7.47
C ALA A 250 2.44 -18.73 8.70
N ASP A 251 3.51 -18.33 9.37
CA ASP A 251 4.06 -19.03 10.54
C ASP A 251 3.53 -18.47 11.87
N HIS A 252 2.93 -17.28 11.85
CA HIS A 252 2.40 -16.63 13.05
C HIS A 252 1.12 -15.83 12.74
N PRO A 253 0.13 -15.78 13.68
CA PRO A 253 -1.12 -15.04 13.48
C PRO A 253 -0.94 -13.55 13.17
N SER A 254 0.09 -12.91 13.73
CA SER A 254 0.39 -11.50 13.43
C SER A 254 0.75 -11.27 11.96
N LEU A 255 1.27 -12.28 11.24
CA LEU A 255 1.52 -12.16 9.80
C LEU A 255 0.21 -12.17 9.01
N VAL A 256 -0.81 -12.89 9.48
CA VAL A 256 -2.16 -12.84 8.89
C VAL A 256 -2.73 -11.43 9.00
N ILE A 257 -2.65 -10.81 10.19
CA ILE A 257 -3.12 -9.43 10.40
C ILE A 257 -2.33 -8.44 9.52
N PHE A 258 -1.01 -8.65 9.38
CA PHE A 258 -0.17 -7.84 8.51
C PHE A 258 -0.65 -7.90 7.05
N VAL A 259 -0.91 -9.10 6.52
CA VAL A 259 -1.43 -9.30 5.15
C VAL A 259 -2.82 -8.67 4.98
N LEU A 260 -3.68 -8.82 5.97
CA LEU A 260 -5.01 -8.20 5.95
C LEU A 260 -4.92 -6.67 6.02
N PHE A 261 -3.92 -6.11 6.69
CA PHE A 261 -3.69 -4.67 6.70
C PHE A 261 -3.13 -4.17 5.35
N MET A 262 -2.32 -4.94 4.64
CA MET A 262 -1.94 -4.60 3.25
C MET A 262 -3.17 -4.40 2.36
N LEU A 263 -4.24 -5.17 2.60
CA LEU A 263 -5.48 -5.03 1.84
C LEU A 263 -6.38 -3.92 2.40
N SER A 264 -6.58 -3.87 3.72
CA SER A 264 -7.50 -2.93 4.35
C SER A 264 -7.01 -1.48 4.33
N SER A 265 -5.69 -1.25 4.38
CA SER A 265 -5.11 0.10 4.29
C SER A 265 -5.37 0.75 2.94
N THR A 266 -5.14 0.03 1.84
CA THR A 266 -5.44 0.54 0.49
C THR A 266 -6.95 0.72 0.27
N ALA A 267 -7.78 -0.18 0.82
CA ALA A 267 -9.23 -0.02 0.76
C ALA A 267 -9.71 1.20 1.57
N PHE A 268 -9.10 1.44 2.73
CA PHE A 268 -9.38 2.61 3.56
C PHE A 268 -8.96 3.90 2.85
N ASP A 269 -7.76 3.93 2.25
CA ASP A 269 -7.30 5.06 1.46
C ASP A 269 -8.26 5.39 0.31
N GLY A 270 -8.74 4.37 -0.41
CA GLY A 270 -9.72 4.57 -1.48
C GLY A 270 -11.09 5.08 -1.02
N VAL A 271 -11.49 4.84 0.24
CA VAL A 271 -12.84 5.19 0.72
C VAL A 271 -12.90 6.46 1.56
N HIS A 272 -11.84 6.79 2.31
CA HIS A 272 -11.88 7.82 3.36
C HIS A 272 -12.10 9.26 2.82
N GLU A 273 -11.75 9.52 1.55
CA GLU A 273 -11.99 10.80 0.88
C GLU A 273 -13.29 10.83 0.07
N THR A 274 -14.04 9.73 0.01
CA THR A 274 -15.27 9.68 -0.76
C THR A 274 -16.42 10.43 -0.09
N LEU A 275 -17.31 10.97 -0.91
CA LEU A 275 -18.50 11.68 -0.41
C LEU A 275 -19.37 10.80 0.51
N PRO A 276 -19.66 9.52 0.22
CA PRO A 276 -20.40 8.65 1.15
C PRO A 276 -19.72 8.53 2.52
N TRP A 277 -18.40 8.39 2.55
CA TRP A 277 -17.65 8.29 3.81
C TRP A 277 -17.75 9.55 4.66
N VAL A 278 -17.53 10.73 4.05
CA VAL A 278 -17.68 12.02 4.73
C VAL A 278 -19.10 12.17 5.27
N GLN A 279 -20.12 11.75 4.52
CA GLN A 279 -21.52 11.80 4.93
C GLN A 279 -21.84 10.87 6.12
N VAL A 280 -21.15 9.74 6.27
CA VAL A 280 -21.33 8.85 7.45
C VAL A 280 -21.08 9.62 8.73
N PHE A 281 -20.02 10.39 8.82
CA PHE A 281 -19.75 11.21 10.00
C PHE A 281 -20.70 12.40 10.10
N TRP A 282 -20.77 13.25 9.07
CA TRP A 282 -21.46 14.54 9.15
C TRP A 282 -22.99 14.44 9.12
N LYS A 283 -23.58 13.41 8.50
CA LYS A 283 -25.03 13.21 8.48
C LYS A 283 -25.55 12.29 9.57
N ASN A 284 -24.76 11.30 10.01
CA ASN A 284 -25.24 10.29 10.94
C ASN A 284 -24.64 10.44 12.35
N ILE A 285 -23.31 10.65 12.46
CA ILE A 285 -22.64 10.70 13.76
C ILE A 285 -22.71 12.11 14.37
N TYR A 286 -22.41 13.13 13.60
CA TYR A 286 -22.38 14.52 14.07
C TYR A 286 -23.71 14.98 14.70
N PRO A 287 -24.93 14.74 14.13
CA PRO A 287 -26.17 15.15 14.75
C PRO A 287 -26.38 14.53 16.14
N LEU A 288 -25.99 13.27 16.33
CA LEU A 288 -26.07 12.59 17.64
C LEU A 288 -25.12 13.22 18.65
N LEU A 289 -23.89 13.49 18.23
CA LEU A 289 -22.87 14.08 19.11
C LEU A 289 -23.18 15.54 19.45
N SER A 290 -23.61 16.36 18.49
CA SER A 290 -23.94 17.76 18.69
C SER A 290 -25.17 17.97 19.57
N ALA A 291 -26.08 16.99 19.63
CA ALA A 291 -27.20 16.99 20.57
C ALA A 291 -26.78 16.74 22.03
N LEU A 292 -25.67 16.00 22.21
CA LEU A 292 -25.17 15.63 23.54
C LEU A 292 -24.04 16.56 24.05
N ILE A 293 -23.28 17.14 23.13
CA ILE A 293 -22.08 17.92 23.42
C ILE A 293 -22.22 19.32 22.84
N VAL A 294 -22.39 20.32 23.71
CA VAL A 294 -22.44 21.74 23.29
C VAL A 294 -21.01 22.26 23.11
N ARG A 295 -20.52 22.24 21.87
CA ARG A 295 -19.18 22.72 21.49
C ARG A 295 -19.23 23.42 20.12
N PRO A 296 -18.30 24.35 19.83
CA PRO A 296 -18.21 24.99 18.52
C PRO A 296 -17.88 23.98 17.41
N TYR A 297 -18.30 24.27 16.17
CA TYR A 297 -18.12 23.40 15.00
C TYR A 297 -16.67 22.92 14.82
N ILE A 298 -15.68 23.77 15.10
CA ILE A 298 -14.26 23.43 14.97
C ILE A 298 -13.84 22.21 15.85
N PHE A 299 -14.51 22.02 17.00
CA PHE A 299 -14.30 20.84 17.83
C PHE A 299 -14.69 19.56 17.11
N PHE A 300 -15.81 19.56 16.38
CA PHE A 300 -16.27 18.40 15.64
C PHE A 300 -15.44 18.12 14.39
N VAL A 301 -14.79 19.13 13.82
CA VAL A 301 -13.79 18.93 12.77
C VAL A 301 -12.58 18.13 13.31
N GLY A 302 -12.07 18.48 14.50
CA GLY A 302 -11.04 17.68 15.17
C GLY A 302 -11.49 16.24 15.42
N LEU A 303 -12.71 16.06 15.95
CA LEU A 303 -13.28 14.74 16.21
C LEU A 303 -13.51 13.92 14.93
N TYR A 304 -13.76 14.56 13.79
CA TYR A 304 -13.83 13.90 12.49
C TYR A 304 -12.48 13.28 12.10
N TYR A 305 -11.36 13.98 12.31
CA TYR A 305 -10.03 13.43 12.07
C TYR A 305 -9.70 12.28 13.03
N ASP A 306 -10.02 12.44 14.33
CA ASP A 306 -9.83 11.36 15.31
C ASP A 306 -10.64 10.11 14.95
N TRP A 307 -11.87 10.30 14.45
CA TRP A 307 -12.70 9.21 13.94
C TRP A 307 -12.07 8.53 12.72
N GLN A 308 -11.54 9.28 11.76
CA GLN A 308 -10.83 8.70 10.61
C GLN A 308 -9.62 7.86 11.05
N TRP A 309 -8.81 8.36 11.98
CA TRP A 309 -7.67 7.60 12.53
C TRP A 309 -8.13 6.31 13.21
N ALA A 310 -9.16 6.40 14.04
CA ALA A 310 -9.74 5.23 14.70
C ALA A 310 -10.23 4.19 13.67
N MET A 311 -10.86 4.62 12.58
CA MET A 311 -11.34 3.72 11.52
C MET A 311 -10.19 3.08 10.74
N LEU A 312 -9.11 3.81 10.45
CA LEU A 312 -7.89 3.24 9.86
C LEU A 312 -7.33 2.13 10.76
N TRP A 313 -7.18 2.39 12.07
CA TRP A 313 -6.62 1.41 13.00
C TRP A 313 -7.56 0.24 13.27
N LEU A 314 -8.85 0.42 13.13
CA LEU A 314 -9.84 -0.65 13.25
C LEU A 314 -9.91 -1.52 12.00
N SER A 315 -9.56 -0.99 10.83
CA SER A 315 -9.74 -1.64 9.54
C SER A 315 -9.13 -3.07 9.45
N PRO A 316 -7.88 -3.35 9.90
CA PRO A 316 -7.32 -4.70 9.82
C PRO A 316 -8.08 -5.71 10.69
N PHE A 317 -8.67 -5.28 11.80
CA PHE A 317 -9.44 -6.15 12.68
C PHE A 317 -10.83 -6.46 12.10
N VAL A 318 -11.45 -5.52 11.39
CA VAL A 318 -12.68 -5.76 10.64
C VAL A 318 -12.41 -6.78 9.51
N TYR A 319 -11.34 -6.60 8.76
CA TYR A 319 -10.95 -7.57 7.73
C TYR A 319 -10.58 -8.94 8.32
N LEU A 320 -9.95 -8.97 9.50
CA LEU A 320 -9.69 -10.21 10.23
C LEU A 320 -10.98 -10.91 10.63
N ALA A 321 -11.96 -10.20 11.16
CA ALA A 321 -13.26 -10.78 11.54
C ALA A 321 -13.98 -11.37 10.32
N ILE A 322 -14.01 -10.65 9.19
CA ILE A 322 -14.57 -11.12 7.93
C ILE A 322 -13.81 -12.37 7.45
N TYR A 323 -12.49 -12.32 7.41
CA TYR A 323 -11.67 -13.45 6.98
C TYR A 323 -11.90 -14.68 7.84
N LEU A 324 -11.87 -14.55 9.17
CA LEU A 324 -12.13 -15.65 10.09
C LEU A 324 -13.54 -16.22 9.97
N PHE A 325 -14.55 -15.38 9.70
CA PHE A 325 -15.91 -15.83 9.41
C PHE A 325 -15.93 -16.82 8.24
N PHE A 326 -15.25 -16.50 7.13
CA PHE A 326 -15.18 -17.38 5.96
C PHE A 326 -14.30 -18.62 6.20
N ILE A 327 -13.25 -18.51 7.02
CA ILE A 327 -12.45 -19.68 7.46
C ILE A 327 -13.30 -20.63 8.34
N VAL A 328 -14.12 -20.11 9.23
CA VAL A 328 -15.07 -20.91 10.02
C VAL A 328 -16.10 -21.59 9.11
N ALA A 329 -16.67 -20.85 8.15
CA ALA A 329 -17.58 -21.42 7.16
C ALA A 329 -16.91 -22.54 6.35
N MET A 330 -15.66 -22.36 5.91
CA MET A 330 -14.86 -23.40 5.26
C MET A 330 -14.71 -24.63 6.13
N LYS A 331 -14.39 -24.46 7.42
CA LYS A 331 -14.27 -25.57 8.39
C LYS A 331 -15.58 -26.34 8.53
N LEU A 332 -16.70 -25.62 8.64
CA LEU A 332 -18.03 -26.24 8.78
C LEU A 332 -18.43 -27.03 7.53
N VAL A 333 -18.22 -26.47 6.34
CA VAL A 333 -18.56 -27.12 5.07
C VAL A 333 -17.73 -28.39 4.82
N THR A 334 -16.46 -28.39 5.23
CA THR A 334 -15.53 -29.50 4.98
C THR A 334 -15.54 -30.55 6.09
N GLY A 335 -16.03 -30.21 7.29
CA GLY A 335 -15.95 -31.07 8.49
C GLY A 335 -14.52 -31.46 8.86
N THR A 336 -13.54 -30.62 8.55
CA THR A 336 -12.11 -30.89 8.79
C THR A 336 -11.76 -30.83 10.28
N PRO A 337 -10.91 -31.75 10.80
CA PRO A 337 -10.42 -31.68 12.18
C PRO A 337 -9.43 -30.53 12.44
N ARG A 338 -8.93 -29.84 11.39
CA ARG A 338 -7.98 -28.75 11.51
C ARG A 338 -8.57 -27.59 12.31
N SER A 339 -7.72 -26.89 13.05
CA SER A 339 -8.15 -25.71 13.80
C SER A 339 -8.41 -24.52 12.86
N VAL A 340 -9.27 -23.59 13.28
CA VAL A 340 -9.50 -22.32 12.56
C VAL A 340 -8.20 -21.53 12.40
N ARG A 341 -7.35 -21.54 13.44
CA ARG A 341 -6.02 -20.90 13.39
C ARG A 341 -5.13 -21.51 12.30
N ASP A 342 -5.03 -22.85 12.22
CA ASP A 342 -4.24 -23.52 11.19
C ASP A 342 -4.75 -23.18 9.79
N LEU A 343 -6.05 -23.27 9.55
CA LEU A 343 -6.64 -22.90 8.26
C LEU A 343 -6.38 -21.43 7.91
N ALA A 344 -6.51 -20.51 8.86
CA ALA A 344 -6.25 -19.10 8.63
C ALA A 344 -4.79 -18.85 8.25
N LEU A 345 -3.83 -19.51 8.88
CA LEU A 345 -2.42 -19.41 8.52
C LEU A 345 -2.13 -19.98 7.13
N GLN A 346 -2.76 -21.09 6.76
CA GLN A 346 -2.54 -21.76 5.48
C GLN A 346 -3.07 -20.97 4.27
N PHE A 347 -4.19 -20.27 4.43
CA PHE A 347 -4.83 -19.54 3.33
C PHE A 347 -4.44 -18.05 3.26
N ALA A 348 -3.75 -17.50 4.26
CA ALA A 348 -3.44 -16.07 4.33
C ALA A 348 -2.71 -15.54 3.08
N PHE A 349 -1.73 -16.29 2.57
CA PHE A 349 -0.93 -15.83 1.43
C PHE A 349 -1.68 -15.84 0.10
N SER A 350 -2.82 -16.54 0.00
CA SER A 350 -3.69 -16.42 -1.18
C SER A 350 -4.33 -15.03 -1.33
N LEU A 351 -4.33 -14.20 -0.27
CA LEU A 351 -4.84 -12.83 -0.31
C LEU A 351 -3.79 -11.81 -0.82
N ILE A 352 -2.51 -12.16 -0.84
CA ILE A 352 -1.44 -11.23 -1.23
C ILE A 352 -1.59 -10.72 -2.67
N PRO A 353 -1.96 -11.54 -3.69
CA PRO A 353 -2.19 -11.02 -5.03
C PRO A 353 -3.29 -9.97 -5.08
N ILE A 354 -4.37 -10.12 -4.30
CA ILE A 354 -5.45 -9.13 -4.21
C ILE A 354 -4.91 -7.83 -3.61
N ALA A 355 -4.22 -7.92 -2.46
CA ALA A 355 -3.65 -6.76 -1.81
C ALA A 355 -2.66 -6.01 -2.73
N PHE A 356 -1.83 -6.76 -3.46
CA PHE A 356 -0.87 -6.20 -4.40
C PHE A 356 -1.54 -5.50 -5.59
N VAL A 357 -2.47 -6.17 -6.29
CA VAL A 357 -3.12 -5.54 -7.45
C VAL A 357 -4.01 -4.37 -7.04
N TYR A 358 -4.60 -4.41 -5.84
CA TYR A 358 -5.39 -3.30 -5.34
C TYR A 358 -4.51 -2.07 -5.07
N ASN A 359 -3.33 -2.28 -4.49
CA ASN A 359 -2.32 -1.22 -4.34
C ASN A 359 -1.85 -0.70 -5.71
N VAL A 360 -1.55 -1.59 -6.66
CA VAL A 360 -1.17 -1.17 -8.03
C VAL A 360 -2.27 -0.34 -8.66
N THR A 361 -3.53 -0.79 -8.63
CA THR A 361 -4.66 -0.07 -9.26
C THR A 361 -4.90 1.29 -8.63
N HIS A 362 -4.62 1.43 -7.34
CA HIS A 362 -4.81 2.69 -6.64
C HIS A 362 -3.69 3.71 -6.96
N TYR A 363 -2.43 3.25 -7.01
CA TYR A 363 -1.27 4.15 -7.08
C TYR A 363 -0.50 4.16 -8.40
N TYR A 364 -0.81 3.32 -9.41
CA TYR A 364 -0.01 3.30 -10.64
C TYR A 364 -0.10 4.61 -11.44
N THR A 365 -1.23 5.31 -11.34
CA THR A 365 -1.41 6.63 -11.96
C THR A 365 -0.50 7.65 -11.30
N LEU A 366 -0.42 7.65 -9.95
CA LEU A 366 0.49 8.49 -9.20
C LEU A 366 1.95 8.21 -9.56
N LEU A 367 2.34 6.92 -9.65
CA LEU A 367 3.66 6.55 -10.11
C LEU A 367 3.96 7.10 -11.51
N ALA A 368 3.01 6.97 -12.45
CA ALA A 368 3.18 7.43 -13.83
C ALA A 368 3.28 8.96 -13.95
N THR A 369 2.57 9.72 -13.11
CA THR A 369 2.56 11.19 -13.14
C THR A 369 3.71 11.82 -12.37
N ASP A 370 4.11 11.22 -11.24
CA ASP A 370 5.08 11.83 -10.33
C ASP A 370 6.52 11.29 -10.46
N ALA A 371 6.70 10.05 -10.96
CA ALA A 371 8.05 9.54 -11.17
C ALA A 371 8.90 10.38 -12.14
N PRO A 372 8.37 10.97 -13.22
CA PRO A 372 9.14 11.85 -14.10
C PRO A 372 9.72 13.08 -13.39
N ARG A 373 9.09 13.56 -12.30
CA ARG A 373 9.57 14.71 -11.52
C ARG A 373 10.95 14.47 -10.89
N LEU A 374 11.38 13.24 -10.76
CA LEU A 374 12.73 12.93 -10.30
C LEU A 374 13.82 13.34 -11.28
N LEU A 375 13.55 13.43 -12.58
CA LEU A 375 14.55 13.76 -13.58
C LEU A 375 15.21 15.14 -13.31
N PRO A 376 14.46 16.25 -13.13
CA PRO A 376 15.05 17.51 -12.70
C PRO A 376 15.62 17.44 -11.27
N MET A 377 14.99 16.72 -10.34
CA MET A 377 15.45 16.63 -8.95
C MET A 377 16.78 15.86 -8.79
N ILE A 378 17.10 14.93 -9.68
CA ILE A 378 18.42 14.24 -9.68
C ILE A 378 19.54 15.23 -10.03
N SER A 379 19.29 16.23 -10.89
CA SER A 379 20.26 17.26 -11.22
C SER A 379 20.42 18.33 -10.12
N ASP A 380 19.37 18.58 -9.33
CA ASP A 380 19.40 19.50 -8.19
C ASP A 380 18.67 18.91 -6.97
N PRO A 381 19.24 17.90 -6.31
CA PRO A 381 18.54 17.19 -5.23
C PRO A 381 18.28 18.06 -3.98
N PHE A 382 19.05 19.15 -3.81
CA PHE A 382 18.85 20.08 -2.69
C PHE A 382 17.99 21.29 -3.04
N GLY A 383 17.72 21.55 -4.32
CA GLY A 383 16.98 22.72 -4.77
C GLY A 383 17.75 24.04 -4.60
N VAL A 384 19.08 23.99 -4.76
CA VAL A 384 20.00 25.14 -4.58
C VAL A 384 20.48 25.74 -5.90
N GLY A 385 19.96 25.27 -7.03
CA GLY A 385 20.28 25.78 -8.37
C GLY A 385 21.39 25.00 -9.08
N TRP A 386 21.69 23.77 -8.64
CA TRP A 386 22.59 22.87 -9.35
C TRP A 386 21.98 22.37 -10.65
N ASP A 387 22.84 21.96 -11.57
CA ASP A 387 22.44 21.27 -12.80
C ASP A 387 23.47 20.18 -13.15
N LEU A 388 23.58 19.17 -12.28
CA LEU A 388 24.60 18.13 -12.33
C LEU A 388 24.57 17.30 -13.62
N PHE A 389 23.39 17.13 -14.20
CA PHE A 389 23.16 16.27 -15.37
C PHE A 389 22.49 17.00 -16.53
N GLY A 390 22.31 18.32 -16.46
CA GLY A 390 21.66 19.10 -17.51
C GLY A 390 20.13 18.95 -17.56
N THR A 391 19.51 18.40 -16.52
CA THR A 391 18.06 18.15 -16.49
C THR A 391 17.31 19.03 -15.48
N ALA A 392 17.99 19.89 -14.72
CA ALA A 392 17.36 20.69 -13.66
C ALA A 392 16.26 21.64 -14.18
N ARG A 393 16.39 22.12 -15.43
CA ARG A 393 15.43 23.02 -16.09
C ARG A 393 14.51 22.31 -17.08
N MET A 394 14.44 20.98 -17.02
CA MET A 394 13.60 20.20 -17.91
C MET A 394 12.13 20.49 -17.63
N GLU A 395 11.41 21.01 -18.63
CA GLU A 395 9.97 21.16 -18.57
C GLU A 395 9.32 19.79 -18.76
N LEU A 396 8.66 19.31 -17.69
CA LEU A 396 7.91 18.06 -17.75
C LEU A 396 6.52 18.35 -18.32
N GLN A 397 6.19 17.69 -19.43
CA GLN A 397 4.84 17.72 -19.93
C GLN A 397 3.93 16.94 -18.97
N PRO A 398 2.75 17.48 -18.60
CA PRO A 398 1.80 16.73 -17.78
C PRO A 398 1.45 15.40 -18.45
N THR A 399 1.63 14.30 -17.75
CA THR A 399 1.20 13.00 -18.25
C THR A 399 -0.32 12.95 -18.24
N THR A 400 -0.96 13.09 -19.41
CA THR A 400 -2.41 12.98 -19.55
C THR A 400 -2.76 11.50 -19.69
N LEU A 401 -3.31 10.92 -18.65
CA LEU A 401 -3.87 9.57 -18.69
C LEU A 401 -5.34 9.66 -19.11
N LEU A 402 -5.72 8.94 -20.15
CA LEU A 402 -7.11 8.86 -20.57
C LEU A 402 -7.93 8.12 -19.51
N ALA A 403 -8.95 8.76 -18.99
CA ALA A 403 -9.78 8.24 -17.90
C ALA A 403 -10.36 6.86 -18.19
N ASP A 404 -10.85 6.63 -19.41
CA ASP A 404 -11.38 5.32 -19.83
C ASP A 404 -10.29 4.23 -19.81
N GLY A 405 -9.07 4.55 -20.26
CA GLY A 405 -7.94 3.63 -20.23
C GLY A 405 -7.53 3.28 -18.80
N VAL A 406 -7.55 4.27 -17.90
CA VAL A 406 -7.27 4.08 -16.47
C VAL A 406 -8.27 3.11 -15.86
N TRP A 407 -9.57 3.36 -16.04
CA TRP A 407 -10.62 2.52 -15.48
C TRP A 407 -10.55 1.06 -15.97
N HIS A 408 -10.43 0.83 -17.28
CA HIS A 408 -10.32 -0.51 -17.81
C HIS A 408 -9.08 -1.25 -17.32
N THR A 409 -7.96 -0.53 -17.18
CA THR A 409 -6.73 -1.08 -16.60
C THR A 409 -6.94 -1.50 -15.15
N GLN A 410 -7.57 -0.66 -14.32
CA GLN A 410 -7.88 -0.94 -12.92
C GLN A 410 -8.78 -2.19 -12.81
N VAL A 411 -9.89 -2.24 -13.55
CA VAL A 411 -10.80 -3.39 -13.55
C VAL A 411 -10.08 -4.67 -13.97
N GLY A 412 -9.28 -4.60 -15.04
CA GLY A 412 -8.51 -5.74 -15.53
C GLY A 412 -7.50 -6.27 -14.52
N LEU A 413 -6.74 -5.38 -13.87
CA LEU A 413 -5.77 -5.74 -12.83
C LEU A 413 -6.46 -6.39 -11.63
N ILE A 414 -7.55 -5.80 -11.13
CA ILE A 414 -8.32 -6.35 -10.01
C ILE A 414 -8.79 -7.76 -10.36
N LEU A 415 -9.37 -7.95 -11.54
CA LEU A 415 -9.86 -9.26 -11.96
C LEU A 415 -8.73 -10.30 -12.02
N VAL A 416 -7.59 -9.95 -12.62
CA VAL A 416 -6.41 -10.84 -12.67
C VAL A 416 -5.93 -11.22 -11.28
N GLY A 417 -5.80 -10.25 -10.36
CA GLY A 417 -5.37 -10.53 -8.99
C GLY A 417 -6.31 -11.49 -8.24
N HIS A 418 -7.62 -11.34 -8.43
CA HIS A 418 -8.61 -12.22 -7.82
C HIS A 418 -8.60 -13.64 -8.45
N ILE A 419 -8.45 -13.75 -9.77
CA ILE A 419 -8.31 -15.06 -10.46
C ILE A 419 -7.07 -15.80 -9.93
N VAL A 420 -5.95 -15.10 -9.81
CA VAL A 420 -4.72 -15.69 -9.24
C VAL A 420 -4.96 -16.13 -7.79
N SER A 421 -5.62 -15.32 -6.97
CA SER A 421 -5.95 -15.67 -5.59
C SER A 421 -6.85 -16.92 -5.50
N VAL A 422 -7.84 -17.03 -6.37
CA VAL A 422 -8.71 -18.25 -6.46
C VAL A 422 -7.87 -19.47 -6.81
N TYR A 423 -6.96 -19.35 -7.78
CA TYR A 423 -6.05 -20.43 -8.16
C TYR A 423 -5.15 -20.87 -6.98
N LEU A 424 -4.54 -19.92 -6.28
CA LEU A 424 -3.65 -20.20 -5.13
C LEU A 424 -4.43 -20.85 -3.97
N ALA A 425 -5.62 -20.31 -3.67
CA ALA A 425 -6.48 -20.88 -2.64
C ALA A 425 -6.90 -22.32 -2.98
N HIS A 426 -7.24 -22.60 -4.25
CA HIS A 426 -7.57 -23.94 -4.71
C HIS A 426 -6.37 -24.90 -4.65
N ALA A 427 -5.21 -24.46 -5.12
CA ALA A 427 -3.97 -25.22 -5.05
C ALA A 427 -3.59 -25.58 -3.58
N GLN A 428 -3.78 -24.63 -2.66
CA GLN A 428 -3.57 -24.86 -1.23
C GLN A 428 -4.62 -25.84 -0.66
N ALA A 429 -5.88 -25.72 -1.07
CA ALA A 429 -6.93 -26.65 -0.64
C ALA A 429 -6.64 -28.09 -1.09
N LEU A 430 -6.14 -28.30 -2.31
CA LEU A 430 -5.75 -29.62 -2.80
C LEU A 430 -4.61 -30.25 -1.97
N ARG A 431 -3.76 -29.45 -1.34
CA ARG A 431 -2.70 -29.94 -0.42
C ARG A 431 -3.23 -30.27 0.96
N LEU A 432 -4.27 -29.58 1.41
CA LEU A 432 -4.78 -29.68 2.78
C LEU A 432 -5.88 -30.72 2.94
N PHE A 433 -6.69 -30.96 1.91
CA PHE A 433 -7.84 -31.83 1.96
C PHE A 433 -7.60 -33.12 1.19
N ALA A 434 -8.00 -34.26 1.82
CA ALA A 434 -7.73 -35.61 1.30
C ALA A 434 -8.43 -35.94 -0.04
N THR A 435 -9.50 -35.23 -0.39
CA THR A 435 -10.27 -35.50 -1.61
C THR A 435 -10.51 -34.19 -2.39
N SER A 436 -10.49 -34.28 -3.73
CA SER A 436 -10.76 -33.11 -4.60
C SER A 436 -12.14 -32.51 -4.34
N ARG A 437 -13.16 -33.36 -3.97
CA ARG A 437 -14.49 -32.85 -3.62
C ARG A 437 -14.48 -31.99 -2.38
N LYS A 438 -13.74 -32.37 -1.32
CA LYS A 438 -13.58 -31.56 -0.10
C LYS A 438 -12.77 -30.32 -0.38
N ALA A 439 -11.72 -30.41 -1.20
CA ALA A 439 -10.95 -29.26 -1.64
C ALA A 439 -11.83 -28.26 -2.38
N LEU A 440 -12.66 -28.70 -3.32
CA LEU A 440 -13.58 -27.83 -4.05
C LEU A 440 -14.64 -27.20 -3.14
N SER A 441 -15.28 -28.00 -2.27
CA SER A 441 -16.31 -27.48 -1.37
C SER A 441 -15.74 -26.48 -0.35
N SER A 442 -14.47 -26.64 0.08
CA SER A 442 -13.79 -25.70 0.96
C SER A 442 -13.65 -24.30 0.36
N GLN A 443 -13.61 -24.22 -0.97
CA GLN A 443 -13.39 -22.96 -1.70
C GLN A 443 -14.70 -22.18 -1.92
N LEU A 444 -15.88 -22.76 -1.71
CA LEU A 444 -17.15 -22.04 -1.88
C LEU A 444 -17.27 -20.81 -0.97
N PRO A 445 -16.98 -20.89 0.36
CA PRO A 445 -16.93 -19.71 1.19
C PRO A 445 -15.89 -18.69 0.72
N MET A 446 -14.70 -19.14 0.32
CA MET A 446 -13.65 -18.25 -0.18
C MET A 446 -14.03 -17.57 -1.49
N LEU A 447 -14.75 -18.25 -2.38
CA LEU A 447 -15.28 -17.63 -3.59
C LEU A 447 -16.25 -16.48 -3.27
N VAL A 448 -17.15 -16.70 -2.30
CA VAL A 448 -18.06 -15.64 -1.83
C VAL A 448 -17.27 -14.44 -1.30
N LEU A 449 -16.24 -14.68 -0.49
CA LEU A 449 -15.34 -13.63 0.00
C LEU A 449 -14.66 -12.88 -1.15
N MET A 450 -14.13 -13.60 -2.14
CA MET A 450 -13.46 -13.00 -3.31
C MET A 450 -14.42 -12.14 -4.15
N VAL A 451 -15.64 -12.63 -4.40
CA VAL A 451 -16.68 -11.86 -5.09
C VAL A 451 -17.04 -10.60 -4.30
N ALA A 452 -17.20 -10.70 -2.98
CA ALA A 452 -17.48 -9.56 -2.12
C ALA A 452 -16.34 -8.52 -2.18
N PHE A 453 -15.09 -8.94 -2.04
CA PHE A 453 -13.94 -8.03 -2.14
C PHE A 453 -13.81 -7.39 -3.52
N THR A 454 -14.03 -8.14 -4.61
CA THR A 454 -14.04 -7.57 -5.97
C THR A 454 -15.11 -6.49 -6.11
N THR A 455 -16.35 -6.81 -5.69
CA THR A 455 -17.48 -5.89 -5.81
C THR A 455 -17.25 -4.63 -4.97
N VAL A 456 -16.82 -4.79 -3.73
CA VAL A 456 -16.51 -3.66 -2.83
C VAL A 456 -15.33 -2.84 -3.37
N GLY A 457 -14.26 -3.47 -3.84
CA GLY A 457 -13.09 -2.78 -4.41
C GLY A 457 -13.46 -1.95 -5.65
N LEU A 458 -14.21 -2.52 -6.58
CA LEU A 458 -14.72 -1.80 -7.77
C LEU A 458 -15.69 -0.67 -7.36
N TRP A 459 -16.53 -0.93 -6.34
CA TRP A 459 -17.44 0.08 -5.82
C TRP A 459 -16.68 1.27 -5.23
N ILE A 460 -15.66 1.04 -4.39
CA ILE A 460 -14.82 2.11 -3.83
C ILE A 460 -14.19 2.94 -4.94
N LEU A 461 -13.60 2.31 -5.96
CA LEU A 461 -13.01 2.99 -7.11
C LEU A 461 -14.01 3.81 -7.93
N SER A 462 -15.30 3.46 -7.89
CA SER A 462 -16.36 4.17 -8.62
C SER A 462 -16.98 5.34 -7.84
N LEU A 463 -16.63 5.51 -6.55
CA LEU A 463 -17.20 6.55 -5.71
C LEU A 463 -16.67 7.95 -6.05
N PRO A 464 -17.51 8.98 -6.04
CA PRO A 464 -17.07 10.36 -6.21
C PRO A 464 -16.26 10.81 -5.00
N ILE A 465 -15.14 11.50 -5.25
CA ILE A 465 -14.30 12.09 -4.22
C ILE A 465 -14.91 13.39 -3.73
N ALA A 466 -14.92 13.61 -2.41
CA ALA A 466 -15.52 14.80 -1.80
C ALA A 466 -14.80 16.09 -2.21
N ALA A 467 -13.48 16.06 -2.39
CA ALA A 467 -12.67 17.21 -2.79
C ALA A 467 -12.99 17.73 -4.21
N GLY A 468 -13.43 16.86 -5.12
CA GLY A 468 -13.77 17.24 -6.50
C GLY A 468 -15.08 18.05 -6.62
N GLN A 469 -15.96 18.00 -5.63
CA GLN A 469 -17.22 18.73 -5.66
C GLN A 469 -17.12 20.19 -5.18
N VAL A 470 -16.02 20.58 -4.56
CA VAL A 470 -15.78 21.96 -4.12
C VAL A 470 -15.29 22.86 -5.27
N GLN A 471 -14.97 22.28 -6.43
CA GLN A 471 -14.44 22.99 -7.60
C GLN A 471 -15.47 23.30 -8.71
N ASP A 472 -16.73 22.89 -8.58
CA ASP A 472 -17.75 23.43 -9.48
C ASP A 472 -17.92 24.92 -9.16
N PRO A 473 -17.60 25.85 -10.07
CA PRO A 473 -17.97 27.23 -9.86
C PRO A 473 -19.50 27.23 -9.71
N LEU A 474 -19.95 27.82 -8.62
CA LEU A 474 -21.38 28.16 -8.47
C LEU A 474 -21.88 28.62 -9.84
N PRO A 475 -22.98 28.08 -10.37
CA PRO A 475 -23.52 28.57 -11.62
C PRO A 475 -23.63 30.06 -11.46
N ALA A 476 -23.00 30.81 -12.39
CA ALA A 476 -23.01 32.25 -12.38
C ALA A 476 -24.45 32.66 -12.23
N SER A 477 -24.87 32.91 -10.98
CA SER A 477 -26.18 33.47 -10.71
C SER A 477 -26.19 34.76 -11.51
N SER A 478 -27.00 34.73 -12.58
CA SER A 478 -27.35 35.88 -13.37
C SER A 478 -27.30 37.12 -12.49
N SER A 479 -26.40 38.03 -12.84
CA SER A 479 -26.21 39.33 -12.25
C SER A 479 -27.53 40.11 -12.36
N VAL A 480 -28.43 39.88 -11.44
CA VAL A 480 -29.48 40.85 -11.11
C VAL A 480 -28.86 41.72 -10.03
N MET A 481 -28.05 42.67 -10.45
CA MET A 481 -27.75 43.85 -9.63
C MET A 481 -29.10 44.52 -9.32
N PRO A 482 -29.49 44.76 -8.05
CA PRO A 482 -30.62 45.60 -7.75
C PRO A 482 -30.30 47.02 -8.24
N ALA A 483 -31.18 47.58 -9.10
CA ALA A 483 -31.09 48.92 -9.67
C ALA A 483 -31.25 50.06 -8.65
N ALA A 484 -30.81 49.90 -7.41
CA ALA A 484 -31.04 50.84 -6.31
C ALA A 484 -29.84 51.69 -5.92
N ILE A 485 -28.69 51.60 -6.63
CA ILE A 485 -27.48 52.42 -6.31
C ILE A 485 -27.14 53.41 -7.45
N ALA A 486 -27.96 53.55 -8.47
CA ALA A 486 -27.69 54.47 -9.59
C ALA A 486 -28.26 55.92 -9.41
N SER A 487 -28.61 56.34 -8.20
CA SER A 487 -29.16 57.68 -7.94
C SER A 487 -28.53 58.35 -6.71
N MET A 488 -27.22 58.48 -6.67
CA MET A 488 -26.55 59.47 -5.81
C MET A 488 -25.99 60.56 -6.67
N PRO A 489 -26.38 61.85 -6.44
CA PRO A 489 -25.85 63.00 -7.19
C PRO A 489 -24.39 63.27 -6.78
N VAL A 490 -23.55 63.38 -7.78
CA VAL A 490 -22.16 63.86 -7.63
C VAL A 490 -22.24 65.33 -7.18
N LEU A 491 -21.88 65.61 -5.92
CA LEU A 491 -21.57 66.96 -5.47
C LEU A 491 -20.26 67.40 -6.13
N ARG A 492 -20.38 68.36 -7.08
CA ARG A 492 -19.26 69.15 -7.58
C ARG A 492 -18.88 70.13 -6.50
N ASP A 493 -17.72 70.02 -5.92
CA ASP A 493 -17.08 71.12 -5.21
C ASP A 493 -16.59 72.15 -6.21
N SER A 494 -17.17 73.33 -6.08
CA SER A 494 -16.69 74.58 -6.64
C SER A 494 -15.98 75.33 -5.53
N GLY A 495 -14.69 75.59 -5.68
CA GLY A 495 -13.89 76.42 -4.80
C GLY A 495 -12.41 76.13 -4.99
#